data_60843c18dbd7e27fc413b001c5472a9a
#
_entry.id   60843c18dbd7e27fc413b001c5472a9a
#
_cell.length_a   1.000
_cell.length_b   1.000
_cell.length_c   1.000
_cell.angle_alpha   90.00
_cell.angle_beta   90.00
_cell.angle_gamma   90.00
#
_symmetry.space_group_name_H-M   'P 1'
#
loop_
_entity.id
_entity.type
_entity.pdbx_description
1 polymer ?
#
loop_
_entity_poly.entity_id
_entity_poly.type
_entity_poly.pdbx_seq_one_letter_code
_entity_poly.pdbx_strand_id
1 'polypeptide(L)'
;FVGGPCTHGPGAIVSKELSKTMRSHNDLLKGLAPMFKDACQHYEGLADRCVRNSHVVDIFACSLDQVGLLEMKRCVEKTGGLSVLADSFGQSVFKESFQRVFKRHPDTAPECDRGHLEMAFAGTIECLTSREFKVCGAIGPCSSLKKMSSSVSDNEVGQGSTYAWSMGGLSPSTTVAFYFEIVNKEENPLPPGKRHHIQFVTTYQHSSGSYRMRVTTLGGGWHSDANNLQP
;
A
#
# COMPACT_ATOMS: atom_id res chain seq x y z
N PHE A 1 10.94 -5.73 15.39
CA PHE A 1 10.46 -5.40 16.74
C PHE A 1 11.16 -4.14 17.20
N VAL A 2 10.40 -3.15 17.70
CA VAL A 2 10.91 -1.83 18.09
C VAL A 2 10.47 -1.54 19.52
N GLY A 3 11.44 -1.32 20.42
CA GLY A 3 11.20 -0.99 21.84
C GLY A 3 11.48 0.47 22.22
N GLY A 4 11.85 1.28 21.25
CA GLY A 4 12.13 2.72 21.45
C GLY A 4 12.61 3.39 20.16
N PRO A 5 12.78 4.72 20.18
CA PRO A 5 13.23 5.49 19.01
C PRO A 5 14.68 5.19 18.63
N CYS A 6 15.00 5.27 17.36
CA CYS A 6 16.36 5.13 16.86
C CYS A 6 17.22 6.33 17.28
N THR A 7 18.40 6.08 17.85
CA THR A 7 19.32 7.11 18.38
C THR A 7 20.60 7.25 17.56
N HIS A 8 20.85 6.41 16.57
CA HIS A 8 22.08 6.37 15.80
C HIS A 8 21.86 6.24 14.30
N GLY A 9 22.79 6.80 13.54
CA GLY A 9 22.83 6.69 12.09
C GLY A 9 21.82 7.59 11.39
N PRO A 10 21.67 7.42 10.07
CA PRO A 10 20.84 8.33 9.25
C PRO A 10 19.34 8.21 9.50
N GLY A 11 18.88 7.12 10.14
CA GLY A 11 17.50 6.95 10.59
C GLY A 11 17.25 7.36 12.04
N ALA A 12 18.17 8.09 12.67
CA ALA A 12 18.00 8.56 14.03
C ALA A 12 16.82 9.52 14.15
N ILE A 13 15.99 9.31 15.17
CA ILE A 13 14.76 10.05 15.43
C ILE A 13 14.93 10.97 16.63
N VAL A 14 15.75 10.54 17.58
CA VAL A 14 16.13 11.35 18.74
C VAL A 14 17.65 11.34 18.89
N SER A 15 18.20 12.35 19.59
CA SER A 15 19.62 12.36 19.90
C SER A 15 19.97 11.30 20.94
N LYS A 16 21.23 10.88 20.95
CA LYS A 16 21.77 9.95 21.95
C LYS A 16 21.71 10.51 23.38
N GLU A 17 21.67 11.81 23.50
CA GLU A 17 21.56 12.51 24.78
C GLU A 17 20.11 12.48 25.25
N LEU A 18 19.84 11.77 26.34
CA LEU A 18 18.50 11.65 26.95
C LEU A 18 17.91 12.98 27.42
N SER A 19 18.72 14.06 27.44
CA SER A 19 18.26 15.40 27.77
C SER A 19 17.33 16.04 26.72
N LYS A 20 17.32 15.52 25.50
CA LYS A 20 16.44 15.99 24.42
C LYS A 20 15.28 15.03 24.28
N THR A 21 14.08 15.53 24.55
CA THR A 21 12.85 14.78 24.34
C THR A 21 12.63 14.52 22.86
N MET A 22 11.92 13.47 22.55
CA MET A 22 11.42 13.21 21.20
C MET A 22 10.50 14.36 20.75
N ARG A 23 10.52 14.69 19.46
CA ARG A 23 9.68 15.72 18.86
C ARG A 23 8.20 15.53 19.20
N SER A 24 7.52 16.62 19.51
CA SER A 24 6.06 16.65 19.65
C SER A 24 5.37 16.86 18.29
N HIS A 25 4.06 16.66 18.23
CA HIS A 25 3.27 17.01 17.05
C HIS A 25 3.35 18.51 16.71
N ASN A 26 3.39 19.35 17.73
CA ASN A 26 3.54 20.80 17.57
C ASN A 26 4.91 21.18 16.97
N ASP A 27 5.97 20.46 17.33
CA ASP A 27 7.29 20.69 16.75
C ASP A 27 7.30 20.36 15.24
N LEU A 28 6.59 19.32 14.83
CA LEU A 28 6.43 18.98 13.42
C LEU A 28 5.71 20.08 12.65
N LEU A 29 4.60 20.59 13.20
CA LEU A 29 3.83 21.67 12.57
C LEU A 29 4.63 22.97 12.45
N LYS A 30 5.52 23.26 13.41
CA LYS A 30 6.38 24.45 13.43
C LYS A 30 7.72 24.26 12.72
N GLY A 31 8.02 23.06 12.19
CA GLY A 31 9.30 22.76 11.57
C GLY A 31 10.49 22.73 12.56
N LEU A 32 10.20 22.50 13.84
CA LEU A 32 11.20 22.48 14.93
C LEU A 32 11.73 21.07 15.23
N ALA A 33 11.55 20.11 14.32
CA ALA A 33 12.01 18.72 14.44
C ALA A 33 13.21 18.47 13.50
N PRO A 34 14.45 18.80 13.89
CA PRO A 34 15.61 18.83 13.00
C PRO A 34 15.95 17.46 12.39
N MET A 35 15.72 16.37 13.13
CA MET A 35 16.04 15.01 12.67
C MET A 35 14.92 14.37 11.81
N PHE A 36 13.73 14.93 11.85
CA PHE A 36 12.54 14.32 11.25
C PHE A 36 12.67 14.12 9.74
N LYS A 37 13.11 15.15 9.03
CA LYS A 37 13.24 15.13 7.57
C LYS A 37 14.24 14.08 7.09
N ASP A 38 15.41 14.06 7.73
CA ASP A 38 16.49 13.14 7.37
C ASP A 38 16.11 11.68 7.70
N ALA A 39 15.47 11.47 8.85
CA ALA A 39 14.95 10.16 9.23
C ALA A 39 13.87 9.67 8.23
N CYS A 40 12.90 10.52 7.88
CA CYS A 40 11.89 10.19 6.86
C CYS A 40 12.54 9.82 5.51
N GLN A 41 13.53 10.60 5.06
CA GLN A 41 14.23 10.33 3.81
C GLN A 41 15.01 9.00 3.86
N HIS A 42 15.62 8.68 4.98
CA HIS A 42 16.30 7.40 5.19
C HIS A 42 15.34 6.22 5.09
N TYR A 43 14.21 6.27 5.82
CA TYR A 43 13.21 5.20 5.80
C TYR A 43 12.48 5.11 4.46
N GLU A 44 12.28 6.22 3.74
CA GLU A 44 11.78 6.23 2.37
C GLU A 44 12.73 5.47 1.43
N GLY A 45 14.04 5.76 1.49
CA GLY A 45 15.05 5.05 0.70
C GLY A 45 15.14 3.55 1.06
N LEU A 46 14.95 3.19 2.34
CA LEU A 46 14.87 1.82 2.78
C LEU A 46 13.63 1.12 2.22
N ALA A 47 12.47 1.79 2.27
CA ALA A 47 11.22 1.28 1.70
C ALA A 47 11.36 1.00 0.20
N ASP A 48 11.97 1.91 -0.57
CA ASP A 48 12.21 1.72 -2.00
C ASP A 48 13.12 0.52 -2.29
N ARG A 49 14.11 0.27 -1.45
CA ARG A 49 14.96 -0.93 -1.56
C ARG A 49 14.19 -2.20 -1.27
N CYS A 50 13.33 -2.18 -0.23
CA CYS A 50 12.47 -3.30 0.11
C CYS A 50 11.48 -3.62 -1.02
N VAL A 51 10.84 -2.61 -1.60
CA VAL A 51 9.93 -2.76 -2.74
C VAL A 51 10.63 -3.40 -3.93
N ARG A 52 11.83 -2.92 -4.31
CA ARG A 52 12.59 -3.48 -5.44
C ARG A 52 12.97 -4.95 -5.25
N ASN A 53 13.14 -5.38 -4.00
CA ASN A 53 13.50 -6.76 -3.66
C ASN A 53 12.30 -7.59 -3.19
N SER A 54 11.07 -7.07 -3.33
CA SER A 54 9.83 -7.72 -2.89
C SER A 54 9.83 -8.13 -1.41
N HIS A 55 10.54 -7.37 -0.56
CA HIS A 55 10.51 -7.56 0.88
C HIS A 55 9.32 -6.84 1.50
N VAL A 56 8.65 -7.50 2.45
CA VAL A 56 7.60 -6.92 3.27
C VAL A 56 8.18 -6.52 4.63
N VAL A 57 7.82 -5.33 5.10
CA VAL A 57 8.30 -4.81 6.39
C VAL A 57 7.12 -4.66 7.33
N ASP A 58 7.07 -5.53 8.33
CA ASP A 58 6.13 -5.42 9.46
C ASP A 58 6.83 -4.76 10.65
N ILE A 59 6.16 -3.82 11.31
CA ILE A 59 6.67 -3.13 12.49
C ILE A 59 5.82 -3.48 13.70
N PHE A 60 6.42 -4.17 14.65
CA PHE A 60 5.84 -4.45 15.97
C PHE A 60 6.54 -3.54 16.99
N ALA A 61 5.89 -2.48 17.40
CA ALA A 61 6.40 -1.51 18.34
C ALA A 61 5.75 -1.70 19.72
N CYS A 62 6.58 -1.96 20.74
CA CYS A 62 6.14 -2.15 22.11
C CYS A 62 6.92 -1.19 23.01
N SER A 63 6.30 -0.09 23.36
CA SER A 63 6.87 0.96 24.20
C SER A 63 5.76 1.81 24.80
N LEU A 64 5.99 2.31 26.01
CA LEU A 64 5.12 3.29 26.65
C LEU A 64 5.26 4.69 26.01
N ASP A 65 6.42 4.94 25.40
CA ASP A 65 6.72 6.19 24.70
C ASP A 65 6.70 6.00 23.17
N GLN A 66 6.76 7.11 22.45
CA GLN A 66 6.83 7.12 20.99
C GLN A 66 8.10 6.43 20.50
N VAL A 67 7.96 5.60 19.48
CA VAL A 67 9.07 4.88 18.83
C VAL A 67 9.53 5.53 17.52
N GLY A 68 8.86 6.59 17.07
CA GLY A 68 9.13 7.21 15.77
C GLY A 68 8.46 6.48 14.59
N LEU A 69 7.29 5.91 14.81
CA LEU A 69 6.56 5.21 13.76
C LEU A 69 6.21 6.12 12.57
N LEU A 70 6.02 7.42 12.81
CA LEU A 70 5.72 8.39 11.75
C LEU A 70 6.85 8.47 10.71
N GLU A 71 8.10 8.42 11.15
CA GLU A 71 9.28 8.40 10.29
C GLU A 71 9.40 7.07 9.54
N MET A 72 9.11 5.96 10.21
CA MET A 72 9.25 4.60 9.66
C MET A 72 8.08 4.12 8.82
N LYS A 73 6.91 4.78 8.89
CA LYS A 73 5.65 4.29 8.30
C LYS A 73 5.74 3.97 6.81
N ARG A 74 6.60 4.67 6.06
CA ARG A 74 6.79 4.42 4.62
C ARG A 74 7.28 3.01 4.31
N CYS A 75 8.05 2.40 5.22
CA CYS A 75 8.47 1.01 5.06
C CYS A 75 7.27 0.05 5.04
N VAL A 76 6.30 0.29 5.90
CA VAL A 76 5.07 -0.52 5.97
C VAL A 76 4.14 -0.20 4.80
N GLU A 77 3.86 1.09 4.56
CA GLU A 77 2.91 1.56 3.54
C GLU A 77 3.29 1.10 2.12
N LYS A 78 4.58 1.20 1.75
CA LYS A 78 5.04 0.84 0.40
C LYS A 78 5.21 -0.66 0.18
N THR A 79 5.45 -1.42 1.25
CA THR A 79 5.74 -2.85 1.12
C THR A 79 4.54 -3.76 1.37
N GLY A 80 3.39 -3.18 1.74
CA GLY A 80 2.19 -3.95 2.07
C GLY A 80 2.29 -4.71 3.38
N GLY A 81 3.16 -4.26 4.30
CA GLY A 81 3.27 -4.78 5.65
C GLY A 81 2.23 -4.20 6.60
N LEU A 82 2.37 -4.50 7.87
CA LEU A 82 1.52 -4.01 8.94
C LEU A 82 2.32 -3.32 10.04
N SER A 83 1.66 -2.47 10.81
CA SER A 83 2.22 -1.87 12.03
C SER A 83 1.31 -2.17 13.22
N VAL A 84 1.90 -2.67 14.29
CA VAL A 84 1.24 -2.97 15.55
C VAL A 84 1.90 -2.16 16.65
N LEU A 85 1.08 -1.41 17.40
CA LEU A 85 1.51 -0.63 18.55
C LEU A 85 0.90 -1.25 19.81
N ALA A 86 1.72 -1.49 20.80
CA ALA A 86 1.29 -1.98 22.10
C ALA A 86 2.22 -1.43 23.20
N ASP A 87 1.72 -1.31 24.42
CA ASP A 87 2.52 -0.83 25.53
C ASP A 87 3.54 -1.89 25.99
N SER A 88 3.24 -3.16 25.78
CA SER A 88 4.14 -4.26 26.10
C SER A 88 3.91 -5.49 25.21
N PHE A 89 4.94 -6.33 25.10
CA PHE A 89 4.85 -7.63 24.41
C PHE A 89 3.89 -8.63 25.10
N GLY A 90 3.49 -8.34 26.34
CA GLY A 90 2.55 -9.16 27.10
C GLY A 90 1.09 -8.94 26.75
N GLN A 91 0.75 -7.85 26.10
CA GLN A 91 -0.63 -7.51 25.75
C GLN A 91 -1.22 -8.46 24.71
N SER A 92 -2.53 -8.73 24.82
CA SER A 92 -3.27 -9.59 23.89
C SER A 92 -3.20 -9.06 22.46
N VAL A 93 -3.35 -7.74 22.26
CA VAL A 93 -3.26 -7.08 20.96
C VAL A 93 -1.96 -7.44 20.23
N PHE A 94 -0.81 -7.42 20.93
CA PHE A 94 0.46 -7.80 20.32
C PHE A 94 0.45 -9.28 19.93
N LYS A 95 0.10 -10.17 20.87
CA LYS A 95 0.13 -11.63 20.65
C LYS A 95 -0.81 -12.06 19.53
N GLU A 96 -2.02 -11.58 19.54
CA GLU A 96 -3.04 -11.92 18.54
C GLU A 96 -2.68 -11.37 17.16
N SER A 97 -2.18 -10.14 17.07
CA SER A 97 -1.72 -9.55 15.82
C SER A 97 -0.53 -10.31 15.25
N PHE A 98 0.43 -10.68 16.10
CA PHE A 98 1.58 -11.47 15.68
C PHE A 98 1.18 -12.87 15.20
N GLN A 99 0.28 -13.54 15.90
CA GLN A 99 -0.24 -14.84 15.48
C GLN A 99 -1.01 -14.75 14.17
N ARG A 100 -1.77 -13.64 13.95
CA ARG A 100 -2.54 -13.41 12.74
C ARG A 100 -1.68 -13.29 11.50
N VAL A 101 -0.48 -12.75 11.61
CA VAL A 101 0.48 -12.67 10.47
C VAL A 101 0.79 -14.05 9.92
N PHE A 102 0.85 -15.07 10.81
CA PHE A 102 1.18 -16.45 10.44
C PHE A 102 -0.06 -17.34 10.31
N LYS A 103 -1.25 -16.74 10.19
CA LYS A 103 -2.48 -17.49 10.01
C LYS A 103 -2.42 -18.31 8.72
N ARG A 104 -2.85 -19.56 8.81
CA ARG A 104 -2.89 -20.49 7.69
C ARG A 104 -4.31 -20.74 7.24
N HIS A 105 -4.47 -21.05 5.96
CA HIS A 105 -5.74 -21.53 5.44
C HIS A 105 -6.18 -22.79 6.16
N PRO A 106 -7.48 -22.88 6.54
CA PRO A 106 -8.02 -24.04 7.25
C PRO A 106 -8.08 -25.27 6.33
N ASP A 107 -8.27 -26.44 6.93
CA ASP A 107 -8.41 -27.70 6.20
C ASP A 107 -9.61 -27.75 5.25
N THR A 108 -10.59 -26.86 5.46
CA THR A 108 -11.75 -26.67 4.57
C THR A 108 -11.46 -25.86 3.33
N ALA A 109 -10.29 -25.21 3.25
CA ALA A 109 -9.86 -24.46 2.08
C ALA A 109 -9.58 -25.39 0.88
N PRO A 110 -9.58 -24.85 -0.36
CA PRO A 110 -9.14 -25.61 -1.53
C PRO A 110 -7.77 -26.26 -1.30
N GLU A 111 -7.57 -27.43 -1.86
CA GLU A 111 -6.35 -28.24 -1.64
C GLU A 111 -5.06 -27.46 -1.92
N CYS A 112 -5.07 -26.60 -2.94
CA CYS A 112 -3.93 -25.75 -3.32
C CYS A 112 -3.61 -24.65 -2.31
N ASP A 113 -4.50 -24.34 -1.36
CA ASP A 113 -4.32 -23.29 -0.35
C ASP A 113 -4.18 -23.86 1.05
N ARG A 114 -4.65 -25.10 1.28
CA ARG A 114 -4.70 -25.74 2.60
C ARG A 114 -3.35 -25.79 3.28
N GLY A 115 -3.32 -25.32 4.53
CA GLY A 115 -2.11 -25.30 5.37
C GLY A 115 -1.06 -24.25 4.99
N HIS A 116 -1.25 -23.52 3.87
CA HIS A 116 -0.42 -22.40 3.49
C HIS A 116 -0.85 -21.12 4.21
N LEU A 117 0.03 -20.09 4.26
CA LEU A 117 -0.30 -18.80 4.87
C LEU A 117 -1.41 -18.09 4.10
N GLU A 118 -2.32 -17.41 4.82
CA GLU A 118 -3.37 -16.55 4.25
C GLU A 118 -2.78 -15.24 3.72
N MET A 119 -1.66 -15.30 3.02
CA MET A 119 -0.99 -14.14 2.41
C MET A 119 -0.24 -14.54 1.15
N ALA A 120 0.04 -13.54 0.33
CA ALA A 120 0.83 -13.67 -0.88
C ALA A 120 1.90 -12.58 -0.93
N PHE A 121 2.90 -12.77 -1.76
CA PHE A 121 4.10 -11.94 -1.83
C PHE A 121 4.39 -11.52 -3.25
N ALA A 122 5.30 -10.52 -3.40
CA ALA A 122 5.76 -10.05 -4.70
C ALA A 122 4.58 -9.74 -5.66
N GLY A 123 3.52 -9.14 -5.10
CA GLY A 123 2.34 -8.78 -5.86
C GLY A 123 2.61 -7.64 -6.83
N THR A 124 2.05 -7.75 -8.03
CA THR A 124 1.94 -6.63 -8.97
C THR A 124 0.52 -6.55 -9.47
N ILE A 125 0.02 -5.34 -9.66
CA ILE A 125 -1.29 -5.09 -10.24
C ILE A 125 -1.15 -4.13 -11.42
N GLU A 126 -1.71 -4.50 -12.56
CA GLU A 126 -1.83 -3.65 -13.73
C GLU A 126 -3.30 -3.29 -13.94
N CYS A 127 -3.57 -2.03 -14.24
CA CYS A 127 -4.90 -1.53 -14.53
C CYS A 127 -4.98 -1.12 -16.00
N LEU A 128 -5.74 -1.87 -16.78
CA LEU A 128 -5.96 -1.63 -18.20
C LEU A 128 -7.36 -1.07 -18.39
N THR A 129 -7.49 0.01 -19.14
CA THR A 129 -8.77 0.68 -19.35
C THR A 129 -9.11 0.80 -20.82
N SER A 130 -10.42 0.82 -21.13
CA SER A 130 -10.88 1.28 -22.43
C SER A 130 -10.60 2.78 -22.61
N ARG A 131 -10.66 3.28 -23.84
CA ARG A 131 -10.23 4.65 -24.22
C ARG A 131 -10.93 5.77 -23.45
N GLU A 132 -12.09 5.48 -22.92
CA GLU A 132 -12.94 6.43 -22.20
C GLU A 132 -12.42 6.75 -20.80
N PHE A 133 -11.51 5.93 -20.28
CA PHE A 133 -10.90 6.12 -18.98
C PHE A 133 -9.39 6.32 -19.08
N LYS A 134 -8.87 7.18 -18.23
CA LYS A 134 -7.46 7.23 -17.90
C LYS A 134 -7.26 7.00 -16.42
N VAL A 135 -6.20 6.31 -16.08
CA VAL A 135 -5.82 6.01 -14.69
C VAL A 135 -5.06 7.20 -14.12
N CYS A 136 -5.58 7.82 -13.06
CA CYS A 136 -4.92 8.91 -12.34
C CYS A 136 -3.90 8.39 -11.33
N GLY A 137 -4.14 7.21 -10.75
CA GLY A 137 -3.25 6.59 -9.78
C GLY A 137 -3.98 5.73 -8.76
N ALA A 138 -3.26 5.37 -7.70
CA ALA A 138 -3.75 4.51 -6.65
C ALA A 138 -3.38 5.03 -5.26
N ILE A 139 -4.25 4.79 -4.27
CA ILE A 139 -3.99 5.04 -2.85
C ILE A 139 -4.16 3.70 -2.11
N GLY A 140 -3.13 3.30 -1.38
CA GLY A 140 -3.09 2.04 -0.64
C GLY A 140 -1.66 1.54 -0.45
N PRO A 141 -1.48 0.30 0.01
CA PRO A 141 -0.17 -0.30 0.24
C PRO A 141 0.47 -0.73 -1.09
N CYS A 142 0.82 0.24 -1.92
CA CYS A 142 1.39 0.02 -3.25
C CYS A 142 2.45 1.06 -3.60
N SER A 143 3.29 0.73 -4.57
CA SER A 143 4.31 1.62 -5.12
C SER A 143 4.26 1.62 -6.65
N SER A 144 4.33 2.81 -7.26
CA SER A 144 4.34 2.97 -8.71
C SER A 144 5.52 2.24 -9.36
N LEU A 145 5.25 1.44 -10.39
CA LEU A 145 6.27 0.82 -11.25
C LEU A 145 6.70 1.73 -12.39
N LYS A 146 6.18 2.96 -12.45
CA LYS A 146 6.48 3.97 -13.47
C LYS A 146 6.28 3.48 -14.91
N LYS A 147 5.33 2.57 -15.12
CA LYS A 147 4.95 2.08 -16.45
C LYS A 147 3.93 3.05 -17.05
N MET A 148 4.30 3.67 -18.15
CA MET A 148 3.45 4.64 -18.88
C MET A 148 2.74 3.98 -20.05
N SER A 149 1.53 4.45 -20.34
CA SER A 149 0.76 4.11 -21.54
C SER A 149 -0.19 5.27 -21.88
N SER A 150 -0.87 5.19 -23.01
CA SER A 150 -1.89 6.18 -23.40
C SER A 150 -3.11 6.21 -22.46
N SER A 151 -3.27 5.21 -21.61
CA SER A 151 -4.33 5.12 -20.60
C SER A 151 -3.94 5.74 -19.26
N VAL A 152 -2.74 6.30 -19.10
CA VAL A 152 -2.32 7.01 -17.90
C VAL A 152 -2.69 8.50 -18.03
N SER A 153 -3.27 9.05 -16.98
CA SER A 153 -3.62 10.47 -16.88
C SER A 153 -2.42 11.32 -16.50
N ASP A 154 -2.43 12.58 -16.94
CA ASP A 154 -1.49 13.60 -16.47
C ASP A 154 -1.88 14.11 -15.06
N ASN A 155 -3.14 13.89 -14.65
CA ASN A 155 -3.62 14.22 -13.29
C ASN A 155 -3.28 13.10 -12.31
N GLU A 156 -2.28 13.34 -11.46
CA GLU A 156 -1.81 12.32 -10.53
C GLU A 156 -2.59 12.30 -9.21
N VAL A 157 -2.98 11.10 -8.76
CA VAL A 157 -3.58 10.86 -7.45
C VAL A 157 -2.80 9.76 -6.73
N GLY A 158 -2.27 10.06 -5.55
CA GLY A 158 -1.50 9.09 -4.75
C GLY A 158 -0.26 8.58 -5.48
N GLN A 159 -0.21 7.28 -5.76
CA GLN A 159 0.83 6.65 -6.59
C GLN A 159 0.41 6.73 -8.07
N GLY A 160 0.64 7.88 -8.68
CA GLY A 160 0.30 8.18 -10.08
C GLY A 160 1.41 7.88 -11.07
N SER A 161 1.31 8.47 -12.28
CA SER A 161 2.25 8.31 -13.41
C SER A 161 2.52 6.85 -13.78
N THR A 162 1.50 6.00 -13.68
CA THR A 162 1.64 4.57 -14.00
C THR A 162 0.28 3.90 -14.17
N TYR A 163 0.25 2.81 -14.92
CA TYR A 163 -0.87 1.87 -14.93
C TYR A 163 -0.57 0.59 -14.14
N ALA A 164 0.63 0.49 -13.51
CA ALA A 164 1.08 -0.71 -12.82
C ALA A 164 1.76 -0.38 -11.49
N TRP A 165 1.48 -1.18 -10.47
CA TRP A 165 2.00 -1.02 -9.11
C TRP A 165 2.58 -2.31 -8.56
N SER A 166 3.64 -2.18 -7.75
CA SER A 166 4.11 -3.24 -6.87
C SER A 166 3.32 -3.18 -5.57
N MET A 167 2.87 -4.33 -5.09
CA MET A 167 2.03 -4.47 -3.88
C MET A 167 2.79 -5.13 -2.73
N GLY A 168 4.00 -5.65 -2.94
CA GLY A 168 4.78 -6.34 -1.91
C GLY A 168 4.00 -7.49 -1.27
N GLY A 169 3.53 -7.29 -0.03
CA GLY A 169 2.66 -8.23 0.69
C GLY A 169 1.18 -8.02 0.36
N LEU A 170 0.48 -9.12 0.23
CA LEU A 170 -0.97 -9.15 -0.01
C LEU A 170 -1.63 -10.04 1.03
N SER A 171 -2.75 -9.61 1.57
CA SER A 171 -3.62 -10.40 2.44
C SER A 171 -5.08 -10.24 1.99
N PRO A 172 -6.01 -11.05 2.48
CA PRO A 172 -7.45 -10.89 2.17
C PRO A 172 -8.02 -9.52 2.57
N SER A 173 -7.36 -8.80 3.49
CA SER A 173 -7.75 -7.46 3.93
C SER A 173 -7.07 -6.32 3.16
N THR A 174 -6.14 -6.63 2.24
CA THR A 174 -5.46 -5.61 1.44
C THR A 174 -6.46 -4.87 0.57
N THR A 175 -6.51 -3.55 0.73
CA THR A 175 -7.43 -2.67 -0.01
C THR A 175 -6.63 -1.57 -0.71
N VAL A 176 -6.95 -1.33 -1.97
CA VAL A 176 -6.37 -0.26 -2.80
C VAL A 176 -7.50 0.48 -3.50
N ALA A 177 -7.48 1.81 -3.44
CA ALA A 177 -8.39 2.66 -4.19
C ALA A 177 -7.71 3.13 -5.47
N PHE A 178 -8.35 2.91 -6.62
CA PHE A 178 -7.90 3.39 -7.92
C PHE A 178 -8.74 4.57 -8.35
N TYR A 179 -8.09 5.59 -8.90
CA TYR A 179 -8.71 6.81 -9.36
C TYR A 179 -8.61 6.92 -10.87
N PHE A 180 -9.71 7.35 -11.48
CA PHE A 180 -9.85 7.46 -12.93
C PHE A 180 -10.39 8.82 -13.30
N GLU A 181 -10.00 9.30 -14.46
CA GLU A 181 -10.70 10.39 -15.15
C GLU A 181 -11.43 9.85 -16.38
N ILE A 182 -12.53 10.48 -16.71
CA ILE A 182 -13.30 10.20 -17.92
C ILE A 182 -12.79 11.12 -19.02
N VAL A 183 -12.35 10.52 -20.13
CA VAL A 183 -11.94 11.26 -21.31
C VAL A 183 -13.17 11.49 -22.17
N ASN A 184 -13.87 12.58 -21.92
CA ASN A 184 -15.01 13.02 -22.71
C ASN A 184 -14.66 14.35 -23.40
N LYS A 185 -14.60 14.35 -24.74
CA LYS A 185 -14.39 15.56 -25.51
C LYS A 185 -15.74 16.08 -25.97
N GLU A 186 -16.00 17.39 -25.79
CA GLU A 186 -17.23 18.03 -26.27
C GLU A 186 -17.46 17.79 -27.75
N GLU A 187 -16.38 17.74 -28.55
CA GLU A 187 -16.39 17.47 -29.98
C GLU A 187 -16.76 16.03 -30.35
N ASN A 188 -16.64 15.08 -29.40
CA ASN A 188 -16.95 13.68 -29.64
C ASN A 188 -17.49 13.04 -28.34
N PRO A 189 -18.74 13.36 -27.98
CA PRO A 189 -19.36 12.86 -26.76
C PRO A 189 -19.49 11.33 -26.79
N LEU A 190 -19.39 10.71 -25.63
CA LEU A 190 -19.55 9.26 -25.50
C LEU A 190 -20.98 8.86 -25.89
N PRO A 191 -21.16 7.98 -26.89
CA PRO A 191 -22.48 7.59 -27.32
C PRO A 191 -23.20 6.80 -26.21
N PRO A 192 -24.50 7.06 -25.99
CA PRO A 192 -25.32 6.30 -25.06
C PRO A 192 -25.28 4.80 -25.37
N GLY A 193 -25.18 3.97 -24.32
CA GLY A 193 -25.13 2.52 -24.46
C GLY A 193 -23.76 1.94 -24.86
N LYS A 194 -22.76 2.76 -25.16
CA LYS A 194 -21.39 2.27 -25.35
C LYS A 194 -20.89 1.65 -24.05
N ARG A 195 -20.29 0.47 -24.13
CA ARG A 195 -19.69 -0.20 -22.98
C ARG A 195 -18.26 0.27 -22.76
N HIS A 196 -17.92 0.44 -21.50
CA HIS A 196 -16.55 0.66 -21.04
C HIS A 196 -16.06 -0.55 -20.26
N HIS A 197 -14.75 -0.69 -20.17
CA HIS A 197 -14.11 -1.78 -19.45
C HIS A 197 -12.92 -1.27 -18.64
N ILE A 198 -12.78 -1.82 -17.44
CA ILE A 198 -11.60 -1.71 -16.60
C ILE A 198 -11.17 -3.13 -16.28
N GLN A 199 -9.92 -3.46 -16.54
CA GLN A 199 -9.37 -4.77 -16.26
C GLN A 199 -8.18 -4.66 -15.33
N PHE A 200 -8.23 -5.42 -14.24
CA PHE A 200 -7.11 -5.59 -13.33
C PHE A 200 -6.44 -6.92 -13.59
N VAL A 201 -5.13 -6.88 -13.83
CA VAL A 201 -4.29 -8.06 -13.95
C VAL A 201 -3.37 -8.08 -12.73
N THR A 202 -3.63 -9.00 -11.80
CA THR A 202 -2.85 -9.14 -10.58
C THR A 202 -2.01 -10.40 -10.66
N THR A 203 -0.69 -10.28 -10.55
CA THR A 203 0.23 -11.40 -10.41
C THR A 203 0.87 -11.40 -9.04
N TYR A 204 1.06 -12.57 -8.45
CA TYR A 204 1.63 -12.70 -7.10
C TYR A 204 2.21 -14.08 -6.88
N GLN A 205 3.12 -14.17 -5.94
CA GLN A 205 3.63 -15.44 -5.43
C GLN A 205 2.78 -15.89 -4.25
N HIS A 206 2.12 -17.02 -4.41
CA HIS A 206 1.39 -17.66 -3.31
C HIS A 206 2.37 -18.22 -2.28
N SER A 207 1.93 -18.38 -1.02
CA SER A 207 2.78 -18.88 0.08
C SER A 207 3.27 -20.34 -0.12
N SER A 208 2.70 -21.08 -1.07
CA SER A 208 3.24 -22.36 -1.55
C SER A 208 4.48 -22.23 -2.43
N GLY A 209 4.88 -21.00 -2.80
CA GLY A 209 5.95 -20.72 -3.75
C GLY A 209 5.50 -20.61 -5.21
N SER A 210 4.28 -21.03 -5.56
CA SER A 210 3.76 -20.95 -6.93
C SER A 210 3.38 -19.51 -7.29
N TYR A 211 3.60 -19.14 -8.55
CA TYR A 211 3.10 -17.88 -9.08
C TYR A 211 1.68 -18.05 -9.60
N ARG A 212 0.83 -17.07 -9.29
CA ARG A 212 -0.57 -17.04 -9.70
C ARG A 212 -0.89 -15.72 -10.39
N MET A 213 -1.81 -15.77 -11.33
CA MET A 213 -2.37 -14.61 -12.00
C MET A 213 -3.89 -14.60 -11.85
N ARG A 214 -4.43 -13.44 -11.49
CA ARG A 214 -5.87 -13.17 -11.48
C ARG A 214 -6.18 -12.05 -12.45
N VAL A 215 -7.14 -12.28 -13.34
CA VAL A 215 -7.67 -11.24 -14.22
C VAL A 215 -9.11 -10.96 -13.80
N THR A 216 -9.40 -9.69 -13.51
CA THR A 216 -10.73 -9.22 -13.14
C THR A 216 -11.13 -8.12 -14.10
N THR A 217 -12.22 -8.32 -14.84
CA THR A 217 -12.73 -7.33 -15.78
C THR A 217 -14.06 -6.79 -15.28
N LEU A 218 -14.14 -5.47 -15.16
CA LEU A 218 -15.38 -4.75 -14.87
C LEU A 218 -15.85 -4.08 -16.16
N GLY A 219 -17.15 -4.13 -16.41
CA GLY A 219 -17.73 -3.49 -17.57
C GLY A 219 -19.08 -2.86 -17.23
N GLY A 220 -19.35 -1.70 -17.80
CA GLY A 220 -20.60 -0.96 -17.61
C GLY A 220 -21.04 -0.23 -18.87
N GLY A 221 -22.29 0.22 -18.91
CA GLY A 221 -22.81 1.12 -19.93
C GLY A 221 -22.71 2.57 -19.48
N TRP A 222 -22.66 3.47 -20.45
CA TRP A 222 -22.78 4.91 -20.19
C TRP A 222 -24.25 5.30 -20.11
N HIS A 223 -24.61 6.00 -19.05
CA HIS A 223 -25.94 6.57 -18.86
C HIS A 223 -25.81 8.09 -18.74
N SER A 224 -26.68 8.81 -19.42
CA SER A 224 -26.75 10.29 -19.37
C SER A 224 -27.58 10.80 -18.18
N ASP A 225 -28.36 9.93 -17.54
CA ASP A 225 -29.23 10.28 -16.41
C ASP A 225 -28.68 9.72 -15.11
N ALA A 226 -28.36 10.63 -14.19
CA ALA A 226 -27.86 10.30 -12.85
C ALA A 226 -28.86 9.46 -12.02
N ASN A 227 -30.16 9.50 -12.35
CA ASN A 227 -31.20 8.74 -11.67
C ASN A 227 -31.22 7.23 -12.06
N ASN A 228 -30.52 6.87 -13.12
CA ASN A 228 -30.40 5.48 -13.60
C ASN A 228 -29.13 4.79 -13.10
N LEU A 229 -28.40 5.35 -12.15
CA LEU A 229 -27.29 4.72 -11.45
C LEU A 229 -27.84 3.69 -10.45
N GLN A 230 -28.29 2.55 -10.94
CA GLN A 230 -28.49 1.38 -10.09
C GLN A 230 -27.17 0.61 -9.95
N PRO A 231 -26.86 0.13 -8.73
CA PRO A 231 -25.64 -0.65 -8.45
C PRO A 231 -25.63 -2.00 -9.15
#